data_2562be4711a78a9cb4feccc4a322f908
#
_entry.id   2562be4711a78a9cb4feccc4a322f908
#
_cell.length_a   1.000
_cell.length_b   1.000
_cell.length_c   1.000
_cell.angle_alpha   90.00
_cell.angle_beta   90.00
_cell.angle_gamma   90.00
#
_symmetry.space_group_name_H-M   'P 1'
#
loop_
_entity.id
_entity.type
_entity.pdbx_description
1 polymer ?
#
loop_
_entity_poly.entity_id
_entity_poly.type
_entity_poly.pdbx_seq_one_letter_code
_entity_poly.pdbx_strand_id
1 'polypeptide(L)'
;VYAYAQDVRVGPIAGWPPHTSQAESREIIRTVFSAPHVFAMVLRQTGHVIGSVGFVGRCLAGGPAQEEEVGYALGHDFWGQGLVPEALEAVLTYGFTERHLRRIWCGHYGGNWRSARVIGKCGFSYCFARTEAVPLLGQTRQCYYYAQTEEAWRERVSGAL
;
A
#
# COMPACT_ATOMS: atom_id res chain seq x y z
N VAL A 1 -10.84 7.37 9.22
CA VAL A 1 -9.91 7.86 8.16
C VAL A 1 -9.37 9.24 8.54
N TYR A 2 -10.24 10.24 8.77
CA TYR A 2 -9.80 11.62 9.03
C TYR A 2 -8.73 11.72 10.15
N ALA A 3 -8.89 10.96 11.23
CA ALA A 3 -7.96 11.00 12.37
C ALA A 3 -6.49 10.77 11.97
N TYR A 4 -6.22 9.86 11.04
CA TYR A 4 -4.84 9.65 10.57
C TYR A 4 -4.51 10.43 9.29
N ALA A 5 -5.50 10.71 8.45
CA ALA A 5 -5.24 11.34 7.16
C ALA A 5 -5.01 12.86 7.23
N GLN A 6 -5.38 13.52 8.32
CA GLN A 6 -5.04 14.93 8.58
C GLN A 6 -3.59 15.14 9.02
N ASP A 7 -2.87 14.08 9.39
CA ASP A 7 -1.50 14.17 9.89
C ASP A 7 -0.53 14.43 8.72
N VAL A 8 0.21 15.55 8.82
CA VAL A 8 1.20 15.97 7.81
C VAL A 8 2.34 14.97 7.60
N ARG A 9 2.52 14.03 8.51
CA ARG A 9 3.54 12.98 8.42
C ARG A 9 3.08 11.79 7.58
N VAL A 10 1.77 11.61 7.38
CA VAL A 10 1.19 10.43 6.70
C VAL A 10 0.98 10.69 5.21
N GLY A 11 0.16 11.64 4.84
CA GLY A 11 -0.21 11.89 3.45
C GLY A 11 0.95 12.29 2.54
N PRO A 12 1.70 13.34 2.88
CA PRO A 12 2.74 13.85 1.99
C PRO A 12 3.82 12.84 1.61
N ILE A 13 4.20 11.95 2.52
CA ILE A 13 5.19 10.91 2.22
C ILE A 13 4.61 9.80 1.33
N ALA A 14 3.28 9.63 1.35
CA ALA A 14 2.54 8.68 0.52
C ALA A 14 2.05 9.27 -0.82
N GLY A 15 2.23 10.58 -1.03
CA GLY A 15 1.92 11.23 -2.31
C GLY A 15 0.59 12.01 -2.36
N TRP A 16 -0.03 12.30 -1.21
CA TRP A 16 -1.27 13.06 -1.12
C TRP A 16 -1.25 14.09 0.03
N PRO A 17 -1.99 15.21 -0.10
CA PRO A 17 -2.02 16.24 0.94
C PRO A 17 -2.80 15.77 2.17
N PRO A 18 -2.51 16.30 3.37
CA PRO A 18 -3.34 16.03 4.54
C PRO A 18 -4.80 16.40 4.28
N HIS A 19 -5.72 15.57 4.76
CA HIS A 19 -7.15 15.89 4.68
C HIS A 19 -7.48 17.09 5.56
N THR A 20 -8.25 18.01 5.03
CA THR A 20 -8.59 19.29 5.69
C THR A 20 -9.87 19.20 6.50
N SER A 21 -10.71 18.17 6.25
CA SER A 21 -11.99 18.01 6.93
C SER A 21 -12.48 16.56 6.95
N GLN A 22 -13.43 16.28 7.85
CA GLN A 22 -14.14 15.00 7.84
C GLN A 22 -14.98 14.80 6.57
N ALA A 23 -15.51 15.89 6.00
CA ALA A 23 -16.28 15.84 4.77
C ALA A 23 -15.42 15.38 3.59
N GLU A 24 -14.20 15.90 3.47
CA GLU A 24 -13.22 15.44 2.49
C GLU A 24 -12.89 13.97 2.69
N SER A 25 -12.63 13.55 3.92
CA SER A 25 -12.37 12.13 4.22
C SER A 25 -13.53 11.22 3.84
N ARG A 26 -14.79 11.65 4.03
CA ARG A 26 -15.97 10.89 3.59
C ARG A 26 -16.03 10.78 2.07
N GLU A 27 -15.68 11.85 1.35
CA GLU A 27 -15.64 11.82 -0.12
C GLU A 27 -14.54 10.87 -0.63
N ILE A 28 -13.34 10.90 -0.04
CA ILE A 28 -12.27 9.97 -0.37
C ILE A 28 -12.67 8.51 -0.08
N ILE A 29 -13.38 8.25 1.02
CA ILE A 29 -13.91 6.90 1.29
C ILE A 29 -14.84 6.47 0.16
N ARG A 30 -15.77 7.34 -0.28
CA ARG A 30 -16.73 7.00 -1.33
C ARG A 30 -16.13 6.83 -2.71
N THR A 31 -15.09 7.57 -3.04
CA THR A 31 -14.51 7.63 -4.39
C THR A 31 -13.25 6.78 -4.58
N VAL A 32 -12.48 6.60 -3.51
CA VAL A 32 -11.20 5.89 -3.55
C VAL A 32 -11.25 4.58 -2.76
N PHE A 33 -11.65 4.64 -1.49
CA PHE A 33 -11.60 3.46 -0.61
C PHE A 33 -12.78 2.50 -0.79
N SER A 34 -13.84 2.92 -1.50
CA SER A 34 -14.92 2.02 -1.93
C SER A 34 -14.58 1.23 -3.21
N ALA A 35 -13.40 1.44 -3.78
CA ALA A 35 -12.94 0.64 -4.90
C ALA A 35 -12.81 -0.84 -4.49
N PRO A 36 -13.07 -1.78 -5.41
CA PRO A 36 -12.88 -3.20 -5.14
C PRO A 36 -11.47 -3.49 -4.65
N HIS A 37 -11.35 -4.40 -3.68
CA HIS A 37 -10.06 -4.86 -3.16
C HIS A 37 -9.23 -3.82 -2.39
N VAL A 38 -9.88 -2.77 -1.90
CA VAL A 38 -9.31 -1.83 -0.92
C VAL A 38 -9.95 -2.11 0.45
N PHE A 39 -9.12 -2.24 1.47
CA PHE A 39 -9.52 -2.67 2.80
C PHE A 39 -9.10 -1.65 3.87
N ALA A 40 -9.95 -1.47 4.87
CA ALA A 40 -9.58 -0.75 6.07
C ALA A 40 -8.73 -1.64 6.99
N MET A 41 -7.66 -1.08 7.53
CA MET A 41 -6.93 -1.69 8.66
C MET A 41 -7.63 -1.27 9.95
N VAL A 42 -8.18 -2.25 10.67
CA VAL A 42 -8.89 -2.02 11.93
C VAL A 42 -8.11 -2.61 13.09
N LEU A 43 -7.81 -1.80 14.08
CA LEU A 43 -7.13 -2.27 15.30
C LEU A 43 -8.11 -3.10 16.13
N ARG A 44 -7.81 -4.39 16.31
CA ARG A 44 -8.71 -5.34 17.00
C ARG A 44 -9.08 -4.91 18.43
N GLN A 45 -8.14 -4.31 19.15
CA GLN A 45 -8.32 -3.90 20.54
C GLN A 45 -9.35 -2.79 20.71
N THR A 46 -9.50 -1.92 19.72
CA THR A 46 -10.33 -0.71 19.83
C THR A 46 -11.46 -0.62 18.81
N GLY A 47 -11.42 -1.43 17.75
CA GLY A 47 -12.31 -1.31 16.60
C GLY A 47 -12.06 -0.08 15.73
N HIS A 48 -11.00 0.67 15.96
CA HIS A 48 -10.71 1.89 15.21
C HIS A 48 -10.02 1.59 13.88
N VAL A 49 -10.44 2.30 12.83
CA VAL A 49 -9.73 2.32 11.55
C VAL A 49 -8.45 3.13 11.70
N ILE A 50 -7.31 2.47 11.52
CA ILE A 50 -5.97 3.04 11.72
C ILE A 50 -5.20 3.24 10.41
N GLY A 51 -5.70 2.70 9.30
CA GLY A 51 -5.06 2.79 7.99
C GLY A 51 -5.88 2.12 6.91
N SER A 52 -5.27 1.99 5.74
CA SER A 52 -5.82 1.29 4.59
C SER A 52 -4.75 0.49 3.87
N VAL A 53 -5.14 -0.59 3.22
CA VAL A 53 -4.28 -1.43 2.37
C VAL A 53 -5.13 -2.00 1.24
N GLY A 54 -4.58 -2.15 0.05
CA GLY A 54 -5.34 -2.75 -1.04
C GLY A 54 -4.70 -2.54 -2.40
N PHE A 55 -5.37 -3.05 -3.43
CA PHE A 55 -4.93 -2.92 -4.80
C PHE A 55 -5.34 -1.56 -5.36
N VAL A 56 -4.40 -0.82 -5.94
CA VAL A 56 -4.62 0.55 -6.43
C VAL A 56 -4.98 0.61 -7.91
N GLY A 57 -5.26 -0.54 -8.51
CA GLY A 57 -5.74 -0.64 -9.90
C GLY A 57 -4.73 -0.23 -10.98
N ARG A 58 -3.50 0.08 -10.60
CA ARG A 58 -2.43 0.37 -11.55
C ARG A 58 -1.76 -0.92 -11.95
N CYS A 59 -1.90 -1.30 -13.21
CA CYS A 59 -0.91 -2.18 -13.81
C CYS A 59 0.23 -1.31 -14.31
N LEU A 60 1.42 -1.47 -13.75
CA LEU A 60 2.61 -0.82 -14.26
C LEU A 60 2.76 -1.13 -15.75
N ALA A 61 2.61 -0.09 -16.59
CA ALA A 61 2.93 -0.13 -18.02
C ALA A 61 2.16 -1.17 -18.85
N GLY A 62 0.83 -1.26 -18.76
CA GLY A 62 0.04 -2.11 -19.65
C GLY A 62 0.40 -3.60 -19.55
N GLY A 63 0.82 -4.03 -18.40
CA GLY A 63 1.14 -5.42 -18.10
C GLY A 63 -0.07 -6.35 -18.23
N PRO A 64 0.15 -7.67 -18.21
CA PRO A 64 -0.92 -8.65 -18.34
C PRO A 64 -1.97 -8.50 -17.24
N ALA A 65 -3.20 -8.91 -17.53
CA ALA A 65 -4.39 -8.78 -16.68
C ALA A 65 -4.27 -9.42 -15.27
N GLN A 66 -3.16 -10.08 -14.98
CA GLN A 66 -2.90 -10.77 -13.72
C GLN A 66 -1.79 -10.10 -12.89
N GLU A 67 -1.52 -8.82 -13.14
CA GLU A 67 -0.56 -8.04 -12.37
C GLU A 67 -1.24 -6.79 -11.82
N GLU A 68 -1.08 -6.52 -10.54
CA GLU A 68 -1.60 -5.32 -9.89
C GLU A 68 -0.61 -4.74 -8.88
N GLU A 69 -0.79 -3.47 -8.58
CA GLU A 69 -0.01 -2.77 -7.57
C GLU A 69 -0.79 -2.69 -6.26
N VAL A 70 -0.13 -3.02 -5.15
CA VAL A 70 -0.65 -2.86 -3.80
C VAL A 70 -0.11 -1.56 -3.19
N GLY A 71 -0.99 -0.85 -2.50
CA GLY A 71 -0.64 0.34 -1.73
C GLY A 71 -1.19 0.29 -0.32
N TYR A 72 -0.63 1.08 0.58
CA TYR A 72 -1.06 1.18 1.97
C TYR A 72 -0.74 2.54 2.57
N ALA A 73 -1.50 2.90 3.59
CA ALA A 73 -1.21 4.01 4.48
C ALA A 73 -1.59 3.62 5.92
N LEU A 74 -0.81 4.06 6.89
CA LEU A 74 -1.03 3.80 8.31
C LEU A 74 -0.88 5.09 9.11
N GLY A 75 -1.76 5.30 10.09
CA GLY A 75 -1.67 6.40 11.03
C GLY A 75 -0.32 6.42 11.76
N HIS A 76 0.25 7.61 11.93
CA HIS A 76 1.58 7.81 12.48
C HIS A 76 1.79 7.11 13.83
N ASP A 77 0.79 7.18 14.71
CA ASP A 77 0.88 6.63 16.08
C ASP A 77 0.97 5.10 16.12
N PHE A 78 0.72 4.45 14.97
CA PHE A 78 0.77 2.99 14.82
C PHE A 78 2.02 2.51 14.07
N TRP A 79 2.93 3.42 13.70
CA TRP A 79 4.16 3.06 13.00
C TRP A 79 5.12 2.24 13.89
N GLY A 80 5.93 1.40 13.25
CA GLY A 80 6.95 0.60 13.95
C GLY A 80 6.43 -0.64 14.67
N GLN A 81 5.12 -0.91 14.65
CA GLN A 81 4.49 -2.02 15.39
C GLN A 81 4.27 -3.29 14.55
N GLY A 82 4.71 -3.31 13.29
CA GLY A 82 4.54 -4.47 12.41
C GLY A 82 3.16 -4.62 11.78
N LEU A 83 2.25 -3.67 11.98
CA LEU A 83 0.85 -3.76 11.54
C LEU A 83 0.70 -3.73 10.01
N VAL A 84 1.51 -2.93 9.29
CA VAL A 84 1.46 -2.92 7.82
C VAL A 84 1.97 -4.24 7.24
N PRO A 85 3.12 -4.80 7.65
CA PRO A 85 3.51 -6.14 7.21
C PRO A 85 2.43 -7.20 7.43
N GLU A 86 1.78 -7.24 8.59
CA GLU A 86 0.68 -8.17 8.87
C GLU A 86 -0.49 -8.01 7.89
N ALA A 87 -0.96 -6.78 7.69
CA ALA A 87 -2.05 -6.49 6.76
C ALA A 87 -1.66 -6.77 5.30
N LEU A 88 -0.44 -6.44 4.92
CA LEU A 88 0.06 -6.66 3.56
C LEU A 88 0.18 -8.15 3.24
N GLU A 89 0.63 -8.98 4.19
CA GLU A 89 0.66 -10.44 4.01
C GLU A 89 -0.73 -11.03 3.78
N ALA A 90 -1.75 -10.54 4.47
CA ALA A 90 -3.13 -10.96 4.23
C ALA A 90 -3.61 -10.55 2.82
N VAL A 91 -3.26 -9.36 2.35
CA VAL A 91 -3.60 -8.88 1.00
C VAL A 91 -2.82 -9.64 -0.07
N LEU A 92 -1.56 -9.98 0.16
CA LEU A 92 -0.76 -10.83 -0.74
C LEU A 92 -1.39 -12.22 -0.88
N THR A 93 -1.75 -12.84 0.24
CA THR A 93 -2.46 -14.12 0.25
C THR A 93 -3.73 -14.03 -0.59
N TYR A 94 -4.58 -13.05 -0.31
CA TYR A 94 -5.80 -12.81 -1.08
C TYR A 94 -5.53 -12.60 -2.57
N GLY A 95 -4.52 -11.80 -2.92
CA GLY A 95 -4.15 -11.53 -4.30
C GLY A 95 -3.72 -12.77 -5.08
N PHE A 96 -2.90 -13.62 -4.47
CA PHE A 96 -2.39 -14.82 -5.12
C PHE A 96 -3.39 -15.99 -5.10
N THR A 97 -4.15 -16.18 -4.01
CA THR A 97 -5.05 -17.36 -3.88
C THR A 97 -6.44 -17.13 -4.45
N GLU A 98 -7.04 -15.96 -4.20
CA GLU A 98 -8.43 -15.69 -4.57
C GLU A 98 -8.53 -14.92 -5.90
N ARG A 99 -7.60 -14.01 -6.14
CA ARG A 99 -7.60 -13.21 -7.36
C ARG A 99 -6.73 -13.80 -8.47
N HIS A 100 -5.97 -14.83 -8.17
CA HIS A 100 -5.08 -15.52 -9.12
C HIS A 100 -4.11 -14.59 -9.83
N LEU A 101 -3.61 -13.58 -9.10
CA LEU A 101 -2.58 -12.70 -9.60
C LEU A 101 -1.27 -13.49 -9.74
N ARG A 102 -0.52 -13.21 -10.80
CA ARG A 102 0.81 -13.82 -11.03
C ARG A 102 1.94 -12.98 -10.45
N ARG A 103 1.71 -11.66 -10.36
CA ARG A 103 2.69 -10.71 -9.82
C ARG A 103 1.97 -9.58 -9.12
N ILE A 104 2.50 -9.20 -7.98
CA ILE A 104 2.04 -8.03 -7.23
C ILE A 104 3.20 -7.06 -7.14
N TRP A 105 2.93 -5.82 -7.53
CA TRP A 105 3.85 -4.70 -7.46
C TRP A 105 3.62 -3.89 -6.19
N CYS A 106 4.68 -3.26 -5.70
CA CYS A 106 4.61 -2.28 -4.63
C CYS A 106 5.68 -1.22 -4.84
N GLY A 107 5.33 0.05 -4.61
CA GLY A 107 6.26 1.15 -4.77
C GLY A 107 6.37 2.02 -3.54
N HIS A 108 7.46 2.78 -3.44
CA HIS A 108 7.59 3.88 -2.48
C HIS A 108 8.33 5.06 -3.10
N TYR A 109 7.99 6.26 -2.67
CA TYR A 109 8.73 7.45 -3.05
C TYR A 109 10.06 7.56 -2.30
N GLY A 110 11.03 8.20 -2.93
CA GLY A 110 12.31 8.52 -2.32
C GLY A 110 12.13 9.21 -0.96
N GLY A 111 12.92 8.81 0.02
CA GLY A 111 12.81 9.27 1.40
C GLY A 111 11.84 8.47 2.28
N ASN A 112 10.95 7.65 1.71
CA ASN A 112 10.06 6.79 2.48
C ASN A 112 10.71 5.44 2.83
N TRP A 113 11.77 5.48 3.62
CA TRP A 113 12.52 4.29 4.03
C TRP A 113 11.73 3.32 4.91
N ARG A 114 10.68 3.81 5.57
CA ARG A 114 9.76 2.96 6.33
C ARG A 114 9.01 2.03 5.41
N SER A 115 8.48 2.56 4.30
CA SER A 115 7.82 1.74 3.28
C SER A 115 8.80 0.76 2.63
N ALA A 116 10.03 1.18 2.33
CA ALA A 116 11.06 0.27 1.82
C ALA A 116 11.30 -0.93 2.74
N ARG A 117 11.34 -0.71 4.06
CA ARG A 117 11.50 -1.79 5.05
C ARG A 117 10.29 -2.72 5.10
N VAL A 118 9.08 -2.20 4.99
CA VAL A 118 7.85 -3.01 4.92
C VAL A 118 7.89 -3.90 3.68
N ILE A 119 8.16 -3.31 2.53
CA ILE A 119 8.25 -4.01 1.24
C ILE A 119 9.26 -5.16 1.31
N GLY A 120 10.47 -4.88 1.83
CA GLY A 120 11.50 -5.90 2.00
C GLY A 120 11.10 -7.02 2.97
N LYS A 121 10.45 -6.69 4.10
CA LYS A 121 9.95 -7.68 5.06
C LYS A 121 8.91 -8.62 4.47
N CYS A 122 8.09 -8.13 3.55
CA CYS A 122 7.07 -8.93 2.87
C CYS A 122 7.60 -9.69 1.64
N GLY A 123 8.92 -9.71 1.43
CA GLY A 123 9.56 -10.56 0.42
C GLY A 123 9.50 -10.02 -1.01
N PHE A 124 9.24 -8.74 -1.20
CA PHE A 124 9.33 -8.13 -2.52
C PHE A 124 10.78 -7.91 -2.94
N SER A 125 11.07 -8.14 -4.20
CA SER A 125 12.37 -7.91 -4.83
C SER A 125 12.38 -6.59 -5.58
N TYR A 126 13.46 -5.83 -5.45
CA TYR A 126 13.66 -4.58 -6.19
C TYR A 126 13.71 -4.85 -7.70
N CYS A 127 13.04 -4.02 -8.48
CA CYS A 127 13.00 -4.11 -9.93
C CYS A 127 13.63 -2.90 -10.62
N PHE A 128 13.14 -1.71 -10.36
CA PHE A 128 13.63 -0.48 -10.98
C PHE A 128 13.18 0.75 -10.21
N ALA A 129 13.75 1.90 -10.57
CA ALA A 129 13.30 3.20 -10.14
C ALA A 129 13.03 4.10 -11.35
N ARG A 130 12.07 5.00 -11.22
CA ARG A 130 11.79 6.03 -12.21
C ARG A 130 11.25 7.29 -11.56
N THR A 131 11.40 8.41 -12.26
CA THR A 131 10.84 9.68 -11.85
C THR A 131 9.36 9.75 -12.27
N GLU A 132 8.49 10.11 -11.35
CA GLU A 132 7.05 10.18 -11.58
C GLU A 132 6.46 11.49 -11.09
N ALA A 133 5.41 11.94 -11.76
CA ALA A 133 4.57 13.01 -11.27
C ALA A 133 3.76 12.53 -10.07
N VAL A 134 3.64 13.42 -9.07
CA VAL A 134 2.76 13.26 -7.91
C VAL A 134 1.70 14.37 -7.99
N PRO A 135 0.63 14.17 -8.79
CA PRO A 135 -0.27 15.24 -9.19
C PRO A 135 -0.94 15.96 -8.01
N LEU A 136 -1.33 15.22 -6.99
CA LEU A 136 -1.99 15.78 -5.80
C LEU A 136 -1.10 16.73 -4.99
N LEU A 137 0.21 16.63 -5.14
CA LEU A 137 1.17 17.51 -4.48
C LEU A 137 1.83 18.50 -5.43
N GLY A 138 1.53 18.46 -6.74
CA GLY A 138 2.18 19.27 -7.76
C GLY A 138 3.69 19.04 -7.84
N GLN A 139 4.17 17.87 -7.54
CA GLN A 139 5.58 17.52 -7.44
C GLN A 139 5.96 16.40 -8.40
N THR A 140 7.26 16.24 -8.60
CA THR A 140 7.86 15.09 -9.27
C THR A 140 8.80 14.42 -8.29
N ARG A 141 8.73 13.10 -8.17
CA ARG A 141 9.53 12.32 -7.22
C ARG A 141 10.12 11.08 -7.86
N GLN A 142 11.24 10.64 -7.35
CA GLN A 142 11.77 9.32 -7.62
C GLN A 142 10.89 8.28 -6.92
N CYS A 143 10.40 7.30 -7.68
CA CYS A 143 9.66 6.16 -7.15
C CYS A 143 10.46 4.88 -7.37
N TYR A 144 10.54 4.04 -6.35
CA TYR A 144 11.24 2.75 -6.35
C TYR A 144 10.21 1.64 -6.39
N TYR A 145 10.30 0.76 -7.37
CA TYR A 145 9.36 -0.33 -7.61
C TYR A 145 9.94 -1.69 -7.30
N TYR A 146 9.12 -2.47 -6.66
CA TYR A 146 9.43 -3.84 -6.24
C TYR A 146 8.29 -4.75 -6.70
N ALA A 147 8.60 -6.02 -6.90
CA ALA A 147 7.60 -7.01 -7.27
C ALA A 147 7.79 -8.31 -6.47
N GLN A 148 6.69 -9.03 -6.30
CA GLN A 148 6.68 -10.40 -5.84
C GLN A 148 5.83 -11.24 -6.78
N THR A 149 6.37 -12.40 -7.24
CA THR A 149 5.63 -13.36 -8.02
C THR A 149 4.91 -14.35 -7.11
N GLU A 150 3.86 -14.99 -7.63
CA GLU A 150 3.14 -16.04 -6.92
C GLU A 150 4.10 -17.18 -6.50
N GLU A 151 5.02 -17.56 -7.38
CA GLU A 151 6.01 -18.61 -7.12
C GLU A 151 6.91 -18.24 -5.93
N ALA A 152 7.54 -17.06 -5.96
CA ALA A 152 8.40 -16.58 -4.88
C ALA A 152 7.64 -16.44 -3.55
N TRP A 153 6.39 -16.00 -3.59
CA TRP A 153 5.52 -15.94 -2.41
C TRP A 153 5.26 -17.34 -1.84
N ARG A 154 4.90 -18.33 -2.69
CA ARG A 154 4.66 -19.72 -2.26
C ARG A 154 5.89 -20.34 -1.61
N GLU A 155 7.07 -20.17 -2.21
CA GLU A 155 8.33 -20.67 -1.66
C GLU A 155 8.62 -20.05 -0.29
N ARG A 156 8.45 -18.74 -0.14
CA ARG A 156 8.68 -18.02 1.11
C ARG A 156 7.73 -18.51 2.22
N VAL A 157 6.44 -18.63 1.93
CA VAL A 157 5.43 -19.08 2.91
C VAL A 157 5.64 -20.53 3.28
N SER A 158 5.98 -21.41 2.34
CA SER A 158 6.26 -22.82 2.59
C SER A 158 7.55 -23.06 3.36
N GLY A 159 8.57 -22.21 3.16
CA GLY A 159 9.86 -22.30 3.87
C GLY A 159 9.83 -21.70 5.29
N ALA A 160 8.75 -21.05 5.69
CA ALA A 160 8.55 -20.50 7.03
C ALA A 160 7.89 -21.51 8.00
N LEU A 161 7.55 -22.72 7.55
CA LEU A 161 7.06 -23.86 8.34
C LEU A 161 8.23 -24.78 8.71
#